data_e9d0e85bfaaa220b4fbf50343a4a5d14
#
_entry.id   e9d0e85bfaaa220b4fbf50343a4a5d14
#
_cell.length_a   1.000
_cell.length_b   1.000
_cell.length_c   1.000
_cell.angle_alpha   90.00
_cell.angle_beta   90.00
_cell.angle_gamma   90.00
#
_symmetry.space_group_name_H-M   'P 1'
#
loop_
_entity.id
_entity.type
_entity.pdbx_description
1 polymer ?
#
loop_
_entity_poly.entity_id
_entity_poly.type
_entity_poly.pdbx_seq_one_letter_code
_entity_poly.pdbx_strand_id
1 'polypeptide(L)'
;DFVYVGDVANANVLVLEDDRANYQAFNVGGGKGIRVEEFAKVMIRAADRDLTPNITQQYRFGDTRHIFSDISKLRALGWEPRGTIVQNCREYLDWATSQPDFRNYAAEAREYMQKVGTVRGGKDE
;
A
#
# COMPACT_ATOMS: atom_id res chain seq x y z
N ASP A 1 6.08 -3.27 0.99
CA ASP A 1 5.49 -3.28 2.34
C ASP A 1 4.12 -2.60 2.29
N PHE A 2 3.06 -3.35 2.58
CA PHE A 2 1.69 -2.85 2.62
C PHE A 2 1.21 -2.90 4.06
N VAL A 3 0.76 -1.77 4.57
CA VAL A 3 0.23 -1.63 5.94
C VAL A 3 -1.23 -1.19 5.89
N TYR A 4 -2.03 -1.72 6.80
CA TYR A 4 -3.42 -1.30 6.96
C TYR A 4 -3.51 0.08 7.59
N VAL A 5 -4.36 0.95 7.05
CA VAL A 5 -4.51 2.33 7.53
C VAL A 5 -4.94 2.40 9.00
N GLY A 6 -5.77 1.47 9.46
CA GLY A 6 -6.16 1.37 10.87
C GLY A 6 -4.99 1.02 11.79
N ASP A 7 -4.05 0.19 11.32
CA ASP A 7 -2.82 -0.10 12.09
C ASP A 7 -1.93 1.14 12.17
N VAL A 8 -1.87 1.95 11.09
CA VAL A 8 -1.15 3.24 11.10
C VAL A 8 -1.80 4.21 12.11
N ALA A 9 -3.13 4.30 12.12
CA ALA A 9 -3.86 5.14 13.06
C ALA A 9 -3.59 4.68 14.52
N ASN A 10 -3.63 3.37 14.78
CA ASN A 10 -3.33 2.82 16.10
C ASN A 10 -1.87 3.08 16.52
N ALA A 11 -0.91 3.02 15.59
CA ALA A 11 0.48 3.37 15.88
C ALA A 11 0.61 4.85 16.30
N ASN A 12 -0.11 5.76 15.59
CA ASN A 12 -0.12 7.17 15.95
C ASN A 12 -0.70 7.41 17.35
N VAL A 13 -1.80 6.76 17.69
CA VAL A 13 -2.40 6.86 19.05
C VAL A 13 -1.41 6.36 20.10
N LEU A 14 -0.79 5.19 19.88
CA LEU A 14 0.19 4.63 20.80
C LEU A 14 1.35 5.61 21.07
N VAL A 15 1.96 6.18 20.04
CA VAL A 15 3.11 7.07 20.23
C VAL A 15 2.74 8.44 20.81
N LEU A 16 1.47 8.84 20.74
CA LEU A 16 0.96 10.03 21.42
C LEU A 16 0.73 9.81 22.92
N GLU A 17 0.47 8.57 23.33
CA GLU A 17 0.14 8.21 24.70
C GLU A 17 1.34 7.62 25.49
N ASP A 18 2.43 7.27 24.81
CA ASP A 18 3.60 6.61 25.42
C ASP A 18 4.80 7.56 25.49
N ASP A 19 5.19 7.98 26.69
CA ASP A 19 6.33 8.88 26.92
C ASP A 19 7.66 8.33 26.38
N ARG A 20 7.79 7.01 26.21
CA ARG A 20 8.96 6.37 25.61
C ARG A 20 9.11 6.72 24.12
N ALA A 21 8.03 7.20 23.49
CA ALA A 21 8.05 7.64 22.09
C ALA A 21 8.52 9.09 21.91
N ASN A 22 8.61 9.86 22.99
CA ASN A 22 8.98 11.27 22.91
C ASN A 22 10.34 11.49 22.22
N TYR A 23 10.35 12.41 21.26
CA TYR A 23 11.54 12.76 20.45
C TYR A 23 12.13 11.60 19.63
N GLN A 24 11.33 10.58 19.33
CA GLN A 24 11.73 9.41 18.55
C GLN A 24 11.04 9.39 17.17
N ALA A 25 11.69 8.73 16.22
CA ALA A 25 11.12 8.40 14.91
C ALA A 25 10.84 6.90 14.85
N PHE A 26 9.69 6.54 14.29
CA PHE A 26 9.24 5.16 14.15
C PHE A 26 8.83 4.88 12.69
N ASN A 27 9.21 3.72 12.18
CA ASN A 27 8.64 3.20 10.96
C ASN A 27 7.36 2.42 11.28
N VAL A 28 6.34 2.60 10.45
CA VAL A 28 5.11 1.82 10.49
C VAL A 28 5.01 1.00 9.21
N GLY A 29 4.87 -0.29 9.33
CA GLY A 29 4.81 -1.21 8.19
C GLY A 29 3.97 -2.45 8.48
N GLY A 30 3.65 -3.21 7.43
CA GLY A 30 2.85 -4.42 7.56
C GLY A 30 3.59 -5.63 8.16
N GLY A 31 4.91 -5.52 8.34
CA GLY A 31 5.75 -6.59 8.91
C GLY A 31 5.95 -7.80 8.01
N LYS A 32 5.43 -7.78 6.77
CA LYS A 32 5.56 -8.85 5.77
C LYS A 32 5.71 -8.28 4.38
N GLY A 33 6.72 -8.77 3.65
CA GLY A 33 6.84 -8.45 2.22
C GLY A 33 5.78 -9.17 1.40
N ILE A 34 5.17 -8.46 0.45
CA ILE A 34 4.28 -9.03 -0.54
C ILE A 34 4.63 -8.47 -1.92
N ARG A 35 4.58 -9.30 -2.95
CA ARG A 35 4.79 -8.83 -4.32
C ARG A 35 3.57 -8.05 -4.79
N VAL A 36 3.79 -7.01 -5.60
CA VAL A 36 2.69 -6.21 -6.19
C VAL A 36 1.72 -7.09 -7.00
N GLU A 37 2.23 -8.11 -7.70
CA GLU A 37 1.39 -9.08 -8.41
C GLU A 37 0.48 -9.88 -7.45
N GLU A 38 1.00 -10.31 -6.30
CA GLU A 38 0.21 -11.02 -5.28
C GLU A 38 -0.85 -10.10 -4.68
N PHE A 39 -0.48 -8.84 -4.39
CA PHE A 39 -1.41 -7.82 -3.94
C PHE A 39 -2.54 -7.62 -4.95
N ALA A 40 -2.22 -7.48 -6.26
CA ALA A 40 -3.22 -7.35 -7.32
C ALA A 40 -4.18 -8.53 -7.37
N LYS A 41 -3.68 -9.77 -7.25
CA LYS A 41 -4.51 -10.99 -7.20
C LYS A 41 -5.44 -11.02 -5.98
N VAL A 42 -4.97 -10.53 -4.81
CA VAL A 42 -5.80 -10.41 -3.61
C VAL A 42 -6.90 -9.36 -3.82
N MET A 43 -6.55 -8.20 -4.40
CA MET A 43 -7.51 -7.13 -4.68
C MET A 43 -8.60 -7.60 -5.67
N ILE A 44 -8.23 -8.29 -6.75
CA ILE A 44 -9.18 -8.84 -7.74
C ILE A 44 -10.15 -9.80 -7.06
N ARG A 45 -9.66 -10.71 -6.22
CA ARG A 45 -10.52 -11.65 -5.45
C ARG A 45 -11.40 -10.92 -4.43
N ALA A 46 -10.87 -9.89 -3.76
CA ALA A 46 -11.64 -9.10 -2.80
C ALA A 46 -12.79 -8.35 -3.49
N ALA A 47 -12.59 -7.95 -4.76
CA ALA A 47 -13.59 -7.29 -5.59
C ALA A 47 -14.60 -8.27 -6.24
N ASP A 48 -14.46 -9.57 -6.00
CA ASP A 48 -15.26 -10.63 -6.64
C ASP A 48 -15.28 -10.52 -8.18
N ARG A 49 -14.07 -10.38 -8.76
CA ARG A 49 -13.90 -10.27 -10.22
C ARG A 49 -13.04 -11.40 -10.75
N ASP A 50 -13.39 -11.86 -11.95
CA ASP A 50 -12.58 -12.81 -12.72
C ASP A 50 -11.68 -12.02 -13.70
N LEU A 51 -10.54 -11.57 -13.18
CA LEU A 51 -9.55 -10.79 -13.92
C LEU A 51 -8.15 -11.36 -13.70
N THR A 52 -7.29 -11.15 -14.69
CA THR A 52 -5.86 -11.47 -14.59
C THR A 52 -5.06 -10.17 -14.55
N PRO A 53 -4.11 -10.00 -13.61
CA PRO A 53 -3.24 -8.85 -13.59
C PRO A 53 -2.42 -8.75 -14.88
N ASN A 54 -2.40 -7.57 -15.50
CA ASN A 54 -1.54 -7.30 -16.65
C ASN A 54 -0.16 -6.85 -16.18
N ILE A 55 0.85 -7.69 -16.33
CA ILE A 55 2.24 -7.40 -15.96
C ILE A 55 2.95 -6.81 -17.17
N THR A 56 3.01 -5.49 -17.24
CA THR A 56 3.60 -4.74 -18.36
C THR A 56 5.11 -4.62 -18.29
N GLN A 57 5.73 -4.96 -17.16
CA GLN A 57 7.14 -4.71 -16.83
C GLN A 57 7.54 -3.23 -16.85
N GLN A 58 6.55 -2.35 -16.92
CA GLN A 58 6.76 -0.91 -16.74
C GLN A 58 6.92 -0.57 -15.26
N TYR A 59 7.73 0.45 -15.00
CA TYR A 59 7.93 0.98 -13.65
C TYR A 59 7.99 2.51 -13.69
N ARG A 60 7.75 3.15 -12.57
CA ARG A 60 7.92 4.59 -12.45
C ARG A 60 9.35 4.89 -12.01
N PHE A 61 9.97 5.82 -12.68
CA PHE A 61 11.29 6.31 -12.28
C PHE A 61 11.22 6.90 -10.85
N GLY A 62 12.15 6.47 -10.01
CA GLY A 62 12.18 6.88 -8.60
C GLY A 62 11.45 5.93 -7.64
N ASP A 63 10.62 5.00 -8.13
CA ASP A 63 10.01 3.98 -7.27
C ASP A 63 11.07 3.00 -6.77
N THR A 64 11.00 2.68 -5.48
CA THR A 64 11.86 1.67 -4.86
C THR A 64 11.37 0.28 -5.23
N ARG A 65 12.28 -0.57 -5.74
CA ARG A 65 11.94 -1.94 -6.16
C ARG A 65 11.55 -2.84 -4.98
N HIS A 66 12.20 -2.65 -3.83
CA HIS A 66 11.95 -3.42 -2.61
C HIS A 66 11.92 -2.45 -1.43
N ILE A 67 10.86 -2.50 -0.66
CA ILE A 67 10.72 -1.74 0.59
C ILE A 67 10.29 -2.72 1.68
N PHE A 68 11.03 -2.71 2.79
CA PHE A 68 10.69 -3.43 4.01
C PHE A 68 10.94 -2.49 5.18
N SER A 69 9.89 -2.17 5.90
CA SER A 69 9.98 -1.31 7.06
C SER A 69 10.45 -2.12 8.27
N ASP A 70 11.51 -1.69 8.92
CA ASP A 70 11.86 -2.21 10.24
C ASP A 70 10.95 -1.57 11.29
N ILE A 71 10.03 -2.38 11.82
CA ILE A 71 9.04 -1.99 12.82
C ILE A 71 9.45 -2.38 14.25
N SER A 72 10.69 -2.80 14.48
CA SER A 72 11.17 -3.30 15.77
C SER A 72 11.01 -2.29 16.91
N LYS A 73 11.19 -0.99 16.62
CA LYS A 73 10.97 0.08 17.61
C LYS A 73 9.51 0.16 18.08
N LEU A 74 8.53 0.05 17.17
CA LEU A 74 7.12 0.04 17.54
C LEU A 74 6.75 -1.22 18.30
N ARG A 75 7.32 -2.36 17.91
CA ARG A 75 7.16 -3.63 18.64
C ARG A 75 7.64 -3.54 20.09
N ALA A 76 8.76 -2.85 20.32
CA ALA A 76 9.27 -2.62 21.67
C ALA A 76 8.32 -1.76 22.54
N LEU A 77 7.44 -0.95 21.94
CA LEU A 77 6.35 -0.25 22.62
C LEU A 77 5.10 -1.09 22.80
N GLY A 78 5.03 -2.29 22.19
CA GLY A 78 3.87 -3.19 22.27
C GLY A 78 2.92 -3.11 21.08
N TRP A 79 3.29 -2.40 20.00
CA TRP A 79 2.49 -2.35 18.78
C TRP A 79 2.79 -3.51 17.84
N GLU A 80 1.76 -4.04 17.21
CA GLU A 80 1.86 -5.03 16.12
C GLU A 80 0.82 -4.74 15.04
N PRO A 81 1.15 -4.94 13.75
CA PRO A 81 0.18 -4.85 12.68
C PRO A 81 -0.83 -6.01 12.80
N ARG A 82 -2.12 -5.70 12.76
CA ARG A 82 -3.22 -6.66 12.90
C ARG A 82 -4.01 -6.86 11.62
N GLY A 83 -4.00 -5.88 10.72
CA GLY A 83 -4.71 -5.93 9.46
C GLY A 83 -4.15 -7.02 8.53
N THR A 84 -5.03 -7.86 7.98
CA THR A 84 -4.67 -8.78 6.91
C THR A 84 -4.80 -8.10 5.56
N ILE A 85 -3.98 -8.50 4.58
CA ILE A 85 -4.05 -7.93 3.22
C ILE A 85 -5.44 -8.10 2.58
N VAL A 86 -6.14 -9.20 2.88
CA VAL A 86 -7.50 -9.47 2.37
C VAL A 86 -8.51 -8.50 2.99
N GLN A 87 -8.43 -8.29 4.30
CA GLN A 87 -9.27 -7.33 5.00
C GLN A 87 -9.03 -5.92 4.49
N ASN A 88 -7.75 -5.51 4.37
CA ASN A 88 -7.37 -4.20 3.86
C ASN A 88 -7.97 -3.92 2.48
N CYS A 89 -7.90 -4.92 1.56
CA CYS A 89 -8.48 -4.79 0.23
C CYS A 89 -9.99 -4.63 0.25
N ARG A 90 -10.70 -5.41 1.10
CA ARG A 90 -12.17 -5.33 1.22
C ARG A 90 -12.60 -3.97 1.77
N GLU A 91 -12.05 -3.57 2.90
CA GLU A 91 -12.40 -2.30 3.53
C GLU A 91 -12.08 -1.10 2.62
N TYR A 92 -10.96 -1.16 1.88
CA TYR A 92 -10.65 -0.13 0.89
C TYR A 92 -11.69 -0.09 -0.24
N LEU A 93 -12.11 -1.24 -0.77
CA LEU A 93 -13.12 -1.31 -1.83
C LEU A 93 -14.48 -0.80 -1.33
N ASP A 94 -14.90 -1.19 -0.13
CA ASP A 94 -16.14 -0.74 0.48
C ASP A 94 -16.12 0.78 0.68
N TRP A 95 -15.02 1.31 1.20
CA TRP A 95 -14.84 2.75 1.33
C TRP A 95 -14.83 3.45 -0.03
N ALA A 96 -14.04 2.99 -0.99
CA ALA A 96 -13.90 3.63 -2.29
C ALA A 96 -15.24 3.67 -3.05
N THR A 97 -15.99 2.57 -3.05
CA THR A 97 -17.28 2.48 -3.74
C THR A 97 -18.40 3.28 -3.03
N SER A 98 -18.23 3.61 -1.76
CA SER A 98 -19.15 4.47 -1.01
C SER A 98 -18.95 5.97 -1.29
N GLN A 99 -17.85 6.36 -1.94
CA GLN A 99 -17.57 7.76 -2.21
C GLN A 99 -18.43 8.27 -3.38
N PRO A 100 -19.11 9.44 -3.25
CA PRO A 100 -20.01 9.95 -4.28
C PRO A 100 -19.31 10.29 -5.59
N ASP A 101 -18.03 10.68 -5.53
CA ASP A 101 -17.23 11.09 -6.69
C ASP A 101 -16.25 9.98 -7.13
N PHE A 102 -16.52 8.73 -6.75
CA PHE A 102 -15.66 7.61 -7.14
C PHE A 102 -15.68 7.42 -8.66
N ARG A 103 -14.53 7.64 -9.29
CA ARG A 103 -14.33 7.40 -10.71
C ARG A 103 -12.93 6.85 -11.00
N ASN A 104 -12.80 6.20 -12.15
CA ASN A 104 -11.54 5.64 -12.59
C ASN A 104 -10.66 6.70 -13.27
N TYR A 105 -9.61 7.14 -12.59
CA TYR A 105 -8.60 8.05 -13.13
C TYR A 105 -7.37 7.36 -13.74
N ALA A 106 -7.35 6.02 -13.80
CA ALA A 106 -6.14 5.29 -14.15
C ALA A 106 -5.62 5.59 -15.56
N ALA A 107 -6.51 5.82 -16.52
CA ALA A 107 -6.14 6.16 -17.90
C ALA A 107 -5.49 7.56 -17.97
N GLU A 108 -6.12 8.56 -17.37
CA GLU A 108 -5.62 9.93 -17.30
C GLU A 108 -4.28 10.01 -16.58
N ALA A 109 -4.16 9.30 -15.45
CA ALA A 109 -2.91 9.24 -14.69
C ALA A 109 -1.78 8.59 -15.49
N ARG A 110 -2.07 7.51 -16.23
CA ARG A 110 -1.10 6.83 -17.09
C ARG A 110 -0.62 7.76 -18.21
N GLU A 111 -1.54 8.39 -18.92
CA GLU A 111 -1.21 9.33 -20.00
C GLU A 111 -0.33 10.47 -19.48
N TYR A 112 -0.69 11.05 -18.34
CA TYR A 112 0.11 12.09 -17.72
C TYR A 112 1.52 11.60 -17.36
N MET A 113 1.66 10.44 -16.73
CA MET A 113 2.96 9.86 -16.35
C MET A 113 3.84 9.54 -17.58
N GLN A 114 3.23 9.10 -18.69
CA GLN A 114 3.94 8.89 -19.95
C GLN A 114 4.42 10.23 -20.54
N LYS A 115 3.56 11.25 -20.56
CA LYS A 115 3.88 12.58 -21.07
C LYS A 115 5.04 13.25 -20.34
N VAL A 116 5.13 13.07 -19.01
CA VAL A 116 6.22 13.63 -18.21
C VAL A 116 7.43 12.71 -18.10
N GLY A 117 7.43 11.55 -18.79
CA GLY A 117 8.56 10.62 -18.83
C GLY A 117 8.82 9.88 -17.50
N THR A 118 7.82 9.80 -16.62
CA THR A 118 7.96 9.09 -15.34
C THR A 118 7.88 7.57 -15.52
N VAL A 119 7.11 7.08 -16.50
CA VAL A 119 7.00 5.64 -16.80
C VAL A 119 8.16 5.21 -17.68
N ARG A 120 8.81 4.11 -17.31
CA ARG A 120 9.94 3.49 -18.02
C ARG A 120 9.76 1.99 -18.13
N GLY A 121 10.56 1.35 -19.00
CA GLY A 121 10.51 -0.08 -19.26
C GLY A 121 9.28 -0.47 -20.09
N GLY A 122 9.22 -1.71 -20.48
CA GLY A 122 8.20 -2.31 -21.33
C GLY A 122 8.82 -3.40 -22.20
N LYS A 123 8.01 -4.01 -23.06
CA LYS A 123 8.50 -5.12 -23.91
C LYS A 123 9.41 -4.69 -25.06
N ASP A 124 9.64 -3.39 -25.26
CA ASP A 124 10.35 -2.82 -26.41
C ASP A 124 11.68 -2.11 -26.05
N GLU A 125 12.25 -2.38 -24.85
CA GLU A 125 13.62 -1.99 -24.46
C GLU A 125 14.52 -3.18 -24.29
#